data_65d51f5f9c6de18737a16db0933ea653
#
_entry.id   65d51f5f9c6de18737a16db0933ea653
#
_cell.length_a   1.000
_cell.length_b   1.000
_cell.length_c   1.000
_cell.angle_alpha   90.00
_cell.angle_beta   90.00
_cell.angle_gamma   90.00
#
_symmetry.space_group_name_H-M   'P 1'
#
loop_
_entity.id
_entity.type
_entity.pdbx_description
1 polymer ?
#
loop_
_entity_poly.entity_id
_entity_poly.type
_entity_poly.pdbx_seq_one_letter_code
_entity_poly.pdbx_strand_id
1 'polypeptide(L)'
;FDWFAGDRIKGYTFHGVIPEYEPDTPIYVFASHKHQDHFDMDVLHWAEKYKNIHYIFSKDCKMSQHFLEKHGFSDDIREKITYVSAGEKYQVDDVKIETLRSTDAGVAFYVETHGATFFHAGDLNDWTWEGAGDLINGRMRREYRTQIKKLAGKPINLAFVPMDPRQGADQESGMDFFLET
;
A
#
# COMPACT_ATOMS: atom_id res chain seq x y z
N PHE A 1 -2.31 -6.02 -2.61
CA PHE A 1 -1.72 -4.89 -1.85
C PHE A 1 -0.64 -5.41 -0.91
N ASP A 2 0.48 -4.70 -0.84
CA ASP A 2 1.59 -4.88 0.09
C ASP A 2 1.96 -6.35 0.34
N TRP A 3 2.83 -6.88 -0.49
CA TRP A 3 3.27 -8.27 -0.40
C TRP A 3 4.74 -8.36 0.00
N PHE A 4 5.04 -9.30 0.89
CA PHE A 4 6.41 -9.66 1.27
C PHE A 4 6.52 -11.14 1.61
N ALA A 5 7.71 -11.73 1.43
CA ALA A 5 8.00 -13.07 1.90
C ALA A 5 8.35 -13.04 3.39
N GLY A 6 7.44 -13.50 4.24
CA GLY A 6 7.55 -13.40 5.70
C GLY A 6 8.74 -14.13 6.31
N ASP A 7 9.32 -15.11 5.62
CA ASP A 7 10.54 -15.81 6.03
C ASP A 7 11.80 -14.93 6.04
N ARG A 8 11.75 -13.77 5.36
CA ARG A 8 12.83 -12.77 5.34
C ARG A 8 12.84 -11.85 6.56
N ILE A 9 11.75 -11.83 7.33
CA ILE A 9 11.64 -11.01 8.52
C ILE A 9 11.63 -11.91 9.75
N LYS A 10 12.64 -11.76 10.63
CA LYS A 10 12.76 -12.58 11.83
C LYS A 10 11.50 -12.51 12.70
N GLY A 11 10.91 -13.66 12.98
CA GLY A 11 9.70 -13.79 13.80
C GLY A 11 8.39 -13.79 13.01
N TYR A 12 8.46 -13.65 11.69
CA TYR A 12 7.31 -13.80 10.78
C TYR A 12 7.34 -15.15 10.08
N THR A 13 6.17 -15.69 9.82
CA THR A 13 5.99 -16.87 8.97
C THR A 13 4.96 -16.54 7.91
N PHE A 14 5.34 -16.73 6.64
CA PHE A 14 4.42 -16.52 5.54
C PHE A 14 3.47 -17.72 5.40
N HIS A 15 2.18 -17.44 5.46
CA HIS A 15 1.13 -18.44 5.27
C HIS A 15 0.24 -18.17 4.05
N GLY A 16 0.54 -17.09 3.31
CA GLY A 16 -0.21 -16.70 2.13
C GLY A 16 0.11 -17.62 0.95
N VAL A 17 -0.92 -17.96 0.18
CA VAL A 17 -0.78 -18.63 -1.11
C VAL A 17 -1.33 -17.70 -2.17
N ILE A 18 -0.52 -17.39 -3.18
CA ILE A 18 -1.02 -16.66 -4.34
C ILE A 18 -1.70 -17.68 -5.24
N PRO A 19 -3.01 -17.51 -5.51
CA PRO A 19 -3.71 -18.40 -6.41
C PRO A 19 -3.05 -18.42 -7.80
N GLU A 20 -3.15 -19.54 -8.48
CA GLU A 20 -2.78 -19.59 -9.87
C GLU A 20 -3.86 -18.96 -10.74
N TYR A 21 -3.44 -18.05 -11.61
CA TYR A 21 -4.31 -17.38 -12.58
C TYR A 21 -3.92 -17.78 -14.00
N GLU A 22 -4.85 -17.63 -14.93
CA GLU A 22 -4.52 -17.74 -16.35
C GLU A 22 -3.51 -16.64 -16.74
N PRO A 23 -2.56 -16.92 -17.65
CA PRO A 23 -1.45 -16.00 -17.99
C PRO A 23 -1.90 -14.60 -18.42
N ASP A 24 -3.07 -14.47 -19.04
CA ASP A 24 -3.63 -13.21 -19.55
C ASP A 24 -4.55 -12.50 -18.54
N THR A 25 -4.74 -13.06 -17.34
CA THR A 25 -5.53 -12.42 -16.29
C THR A 25 -4.90 -11.09 -15.90
N PRO A 26 -5.66 -9.97 -15.91
CA PRO A 26 -5.15 -8.70 -15.44
C PRO A 26 -4.81 -8.77 -13.95
N ILE A 27 -3.56 -8.48 -13.60
CA ILE A 27 -3.07 -8.48 -12.22
C ILE A 27 -2.52 -7.10 -11.88
N TYR A 28 -2.98 -6.52 -10.79
CA TYR A 28 -2.53 -5.23 -10.31
C TYR A 28 -1.88 -5.40 -8.93
N VAL A 29 -0.59 -5.11 -8.84
CA VAL A 29 0.22 -5.25 -7.63
C VAL A 29 0.50 -3.86 -7.06
N PHE A 30 0.03 -3.60 -5.85
CA PHE A 30 0.21 -2.31 -5.19
C PHE A 30 1.21 -2.43 -4.06
N ALA A 31 2.12 -1.44 -3.94
CA ALA A 31 2.99 -1.29 -2.78
C ALA A 31 2.88 0.12 -2.21
N SER A 32 2.45 0.23 -0.96
CA SER A 32 2.21 1.49 -0.28
C SER A 32 3.50 2.23 0.02
N HIS A 33 4.57 1.51 0.39
CA HIS A 33 5.89 2.04 0.67
C HIS A 33 6.97 0.94 0.72
N LYS A 34 8.23 1.34 0.88
CA LYS A 34 9.40 0.46 0.73
C LYS A 34 9.80 -0.36 1.97
N HIS A 35 9.12 -0.26 3.09
CA HIS A 35 9.46 -1.07 4.27
C HIS A 35 9.31 -2.56 3.97
N GLN A 36 10.12 -3.39 4.65
CA GLN A 36 10.27 -4.82 4.34
C GLN A 36 8.99 -5.64 4.55
N ASP A 37 8.10 -5.16 5.39
CA ASP A 37 6.80 -5.76 5.70
C ASP A 37 5.68 -5.28 4.75
N HIS A 38 5.99 -4.40 3.79
CA HIS A 38 5.05 -3.89 2.79
C HIS A 38 5.51 -4.11 1.34
N PHE A 39 6.82 -4.23 1.13
CA PHE A 39 7.38 -4.36 -0.20
C PHE A 39 8.53 -5.35 -0.29
N ASP A 40 8.37 -6.33 -1.16
CA ASP A 40 9.43 -7.24 -1.59
C ASP A 40 9.54 -7.20 -3.11
N MET A 41 10.75 -6.90 -3.61
CA MET A 41 10.98 -6.80 -5.06
C MET A 41 10.77 -8.11 -5.81
N ASP A 42 10.73 -9.25 -5.12
CA ASP A 42 10.46 -10.56 -5.74
C ASP A 42 9.10 -10.62 -6.42
N VAL A 43 8.15 -9.72 -6.08
CA VAL A 43 6.88 -9.59 -6.83
C VAL A 43 7.10 -9.30 -8.31
N LEU A 44 8.24 -8.71 -8.68
CA LEU A 44 8.56 -8.41 -10.08
C LEU A 44 8.79 -9.67 -10.92
N HIS A 45 9.21 -10.79 -10.32
CA HIS A 45 9.33 -12.08 -11.00
C HIS A 45 7.98 -12.64 -11.47
N TRP A 46 6.86 -12.15 -10.92
CA TRP A 46 5.54 -12.59 -11.39
C TRP A 46 5.27 -12.19 -12.84
N ALA A 47 5.95 -11.17 -13.36
CA ALA A 47 5.88 -10.79 -14.77
C ALA A 47 6.42 -11.88 -15.74
N GLU A 48 7.24 -12.81 -15.26
CA GLU A 48 7.69 -13.95 -16.04
C GLU A 48 6.54 -14.89 -16.39
N LYS A 49 5.60 -15.06 -15.44
CA LYS A 49 4.42 -15.92 -15.57
C LYS A 49 3.20 -15.17 -16.13
N TYR A 50 2.93 -13.95 -15.63
CA TYR A 50 1.72 -13.19 -15.93
C TYR A 50 2.05 -12.03 -16.88
N LYS A 51 1.55 -12.11 -18.13
CA LYS A 51 1.88 -11.12 -19.16
C LYS A 51 1.16 -9.79 -18.95
N ASN A 52 -0.09 -9.87 -18.45
CA ASN A 52 -0.95 -8.71 -18.18
C ASN A 52 -0.87 -8.28 -16.72
N ILE A 53 0.36 -8.05 -16.22
CA ILE A 53 0.63 -7.60 -14.86
C ILE A 53 1.07 -6.15 -14.84
N HIS A 54 0.52 -5.37 -13.91
CA HIS A 54 0.81 -3.97 -13.68
C HIS A 54 1.24 -3.76 -12.22
N TYR A 55 2.29 -3.00 -12.01
CA TYR A 55 2.80 -2.65 -10.69
C TYR A 55 2.53 -1.18 -10.40
N ILE A 56 1.87 -0.89 -9.29
CA ILE A 56 1.53 0.46 -8.84
C ILE A 56 2.24 0.68 -7.50
N PHE A 57 3.37 1.33 -7.56
CA PHE A 57 4.25 1.48 -6.40
C PHE A 57 4.36 2.94 -5.96
N SER A 58 4.37 3.17 -4.67
CA SER A 58 4.75 4.47 -4.14
C SER A 58 6.14 4.89 -4.64
N LYS A 59 6.36 6.18 -4.82
CA LYS A 59 7.64 6.74 -5.31
C LYS A 59 8.85 6.37 -4.46
N ASP A 60 8.68 6.07 -3.19
CA ASP A 60 9.79 5.65 -2.34
C ASP A 60 10.27 4.22 -2.62
N CYS A 61 9.46 3.40 -3.30
CA CYS A 61 9.85 2.11 -3.85
C CYS A 61 10.64 2.23 -5.17
N LYS A 62 10.97 3.45 -5.62
CA LYS A 62 11.56 3.66 -6.94
C LYS A 62 12.94 3.01 -7.06
N MET A 63 13.07 2.16 -8.06
CA MET A 63 14.30 1.47 -8.43
C MET A 63 14.89 2.07 -9.70
N SER A 64 16.23 2.21 -9.74
CA SER A 64 16.92 2.63 -10.94
C SER A 64 17.03 1.48 -11.96
N GLN A 65 17.18 1.81 -13.24
CA GLN A 65 17.42 0.82 -14.29
C GLN A 65 18.59 -0.10 -13.93
N HIS A 66 19.73 0.50 -13.58
CA HIS A 66 20.93 -0.24 -13.18
C HIS A 66 20.70 -1.18 -11.99
N PHE A 67 19.86 -0.77 -11.02
CA PHE A 67 19.52 -1.62 -9.87
C PHE A 67 18.72 -2.84 -10.33
N LEU A 68 17.71 -2.66 -11.18
CA LEU A 68 16.90 -3.75 -11.73
C LEU A 68 17.73 -4.73 -12.54
N GLU A 69 18.58 -4.25 -13.47
CA GLU A 69 19.50 -5.06 -14.26
C GLU A 69 20.44 -5.90 -13.39
N LYS A 70 21.03 -5.28 -12.37
CA LYS A 70 21.91 -5.96 -11.40
C LYS A 70 21.20 -7.11 -10.66
N HIS A 71 19.87 -7.02 -10.49
CA HIS A 71 19.06 -8.07 -9.84
C HIS A 71 18.41 -9.02 -10.85
N GLY A 72 18.80 -8.95 -12.13
CA GLY A 72 18.40 -9.90 -13.16
C GLY A 72 17.05 -9.61 -13.83
N PHE A 73 16.46 -8.44 -13.58
CA PHE A 73 15.23 -8.06 -14.26
C PHE A 73 15.51 -7.51 -15.66
N SER A 74 14.62 -7.85 -16.58
CA SER A 74 14.68 -7.36 -17.97
C SER A 74 14.30 -5.88 -18.08
N ASP A 75 14.71 -5.22 -19.17
CA ASP A 75 14.48 -3.78 -19.37
C ASP A 75 12.99 -3.42 -19.43
N ASP A 76 12.16 -4.32 -19.94
CA ASP A 76 10.72 -4.13 -20.09
C ASP A 76 9.95 -4.12 -18.75
N ILE A 77 10.55 -4.60 -17.66
CA ILE A 77 9.88 -4.57 -16.34
C ILE A 77 9.50 -3.17 -15.92
N ARG A 78 10.29 -2.16 -16.30
CA ARG A 78 10.00 -0.75 -15.97
C ARG A 78 8.74 -0.22 -16.61
N GLU A 79 8.41 -0.69 -17.81
CA GLU A 79 7.20 -0.28 -18.52
C GLU A 79 5.94 -0.77 -17.81
N LYS A 80 6.06 -1.81 -17.00
CA LYS A 80 4.99 -2.37 -16.18
C LYS A 80 4.80 -1.64 -14.84
N ILE A 81 5.72 -0.72 -14.46
CA ILE A 81 5.70 -0.05 -13.15
C ILE A 81 5.24 1.39 -13.29
N THR A 82 4.13 1.70 -12.63
CA THR A 82 3.64 3.07 -12.41
C THR A 82 4.03 3.52 -11.00
N TYR A 83 4.87 4.55 -10.91
CA TYR A 83 5.20 5.15 -9.62
C TYR A 83 4.24 6.29 -9.28
N VAL A 84 3.66 6.22 -8.07
CA VAL A 84 2.64 7.16 -7.61
C VAL A 84 3.12 8.04 -6.46
N SER A 85 2.62 9.27 -6.43
CA SER A 85 2.85 10.26 -5.35
C SER A 85 1.60 10.44 -4.52
N ALA A 86 1.76 10.89 -3.28
CA ALA A 86 0.64 11.15 -2.39
C ALA A 86 -0.24 12.33 -2.85
N GLY A 87 -1.54 12.17 -2.76
CA GLY A 87 -2.54 13.20 -3.06
C GLY A 87 -2.84 13.38 -4.54
N GLU A 88 -2.46 12.42 -5.37
CA GLU A 88 -2.65 12.45 -6.83
C GLU A 88 -3.64 11.38 -7.29
N LYS A 89 -4.07 11.48 -8.55
CA LYS A 89 -4.96 10.53 -9.21
C LYS A 89 -4.26 9.93 -10.41
N TYR A 90 -4.46 8.62 -10.59
CA TYR A 90 -3.89 7.84 -11.68
C TYR A 90 -4.95 6.94 -12.29
N GLN A 91 -4.67 6.49 -13.48
CA GLN A 91 -5.43 5.44 -14.14
C GLN A 91 -4.47 4.48 -14.83
N VAL A 92 -4.66 3.17 -14.57
CA VAL A 92 -3.95 2.09 -15.22
C VAL A 92 -5.02 1.17 -15.78
N ASP A 93 -5.15 1.13 -17.11
CA ASP A 93 -6.27 0.52 -17.83
C ASP A 93 -7.62 1.06 -17.32
N ASP A 94 -8.49 0.18 -16.79
CA ASP A 94 -9.79 0.54 -16.21
C ASP A 94 -9.74 0.77 -14.69
N VAL A 95 -8.56 0.61 -14.06
CA VAL A 95 -8.37 0.83 -12.64
C VAL A 95 -8.08 2.30 -12.37
N LYS A 96 -8.98 2.96 -11.63
CA LYS A 96 -8.79 4.33 -11.16
C LYS A 96 -8.20 4.32 -9.76
N ILE A 97 -7.20 5.13 -9.54
CA ILE A 97 -6.42 5.15 -8.32
C ILE A 97 -6.37 6.59 -7.79
N GLU A 98 -6.72 6.78 -6.55
CA GLU A 98 -6.48 8.02 -5.82
C GLU A 98 -5.59 7.71 -4.62
N THR A 99 -4.55 8.49 -4.42
CA THR A 99 -3.60 8.29 -3.34
C THR A 99 -3.79 9.30 -2.23
N LEU A 100 -3.64 8.87 -0.98
CA LEU A 100 -3.59 9.75 0.19
C LEU A 100 -2.17 9.74 0.76
N ARG A 101 -1.81 10.81 1.48
CA ARG A 101 -0.53 10.86 2.19
C ARG A 101 -0.58 9.96 3.41
N SER A 102 0.40 9.07 3.55
CA SER A 102 0.60 8.34 4.79
C SER A 102 1.05 9.26 5.94
N THR A 103 0.79 8.84 7.16
CA THR A 103 1.30 9.46 8.39
C THR A 103 2.64 8.89 8.82
N ASP A 104 3.12 7.85 8.13
CA ASP A 104 4.48 7.33 8.23
C ASP A 104 5.16 7.43 6.85
N ALA A 105 5.23 6.38 6.07
CA ALA A 105 5.89 6.37 4.77
C ALA A 105 4.91 6.14 3.61
N GLY A 106 5.26 6.60 2.42
CA GLY A 106 4.57 6.34 1.17
C GLY A 106 3.16 6.88 1.06
N VAL A 107 2.22 6.02 0.61
CA VAL A 107 0.84 6.40 0.28
C VAL A 107 -0.18 5.39 0.78
N ALA A 108 -1.41 5.85 1.03
CA ALA A 108 -2.58 4.99 1.05
C ALA A 108 -3.26 5.02 -0.33
N PHE A 109 -3.98 3.95 -0.67
CA PHE A 109 -4.66 3.77 -1.95
C PHE A 109 -6.18 3.73 -1.77
N TYR A 110 -6.89 4.53 -2.56
CA TYR A 110 -8.30 4.33 -2.86
C TYR A 110 -8.42 3.92 -4.32
N VAL A 111 -8.98 2.75 -4.57
CA VAL A 111 -8.99 2.10 -5.89
C VAL A 111 -10.40 1.77 -6.31
N GLU A 112 -10.77 2.16 -7.54
CA GLU A 112 -12.04 1.80 -8.17
C GLU A 112 -11.76 0.93 -9.39
N THR A 113 -12.38 -0.23 -9.46
CA THR A 113 -12.30 -1.14 -10.62
C THR A 113 -13.51 -2.07 -10.68
N HIS A 114 -14.01 -2.34 -11.89
CA HIS A 114 -15.10 -3.29 -12.14
C HIS A 114 -16.34 -3.11 -11.22
N GLY A 115 -16.66 -1.89 -10.82
CA GLY A 115 -17.78 -1.57 -9.95
C GLY A 115 -17.55 -1.85 -8.46
N ALA A 116 -16.32 -2.23 -8.08
CA ALA A 116 -15.89 -2.38 -6.68
C ALA A 116 -14.89 -1.29 -6.30
N THR A 117 -14.86 -0.97 -5.02
CA THR A 117 -13.96 0.04 -4.43
C THR A 117 -13.20 -0.54 -3.26
N PHE A 118 -11.90 -0.26 -3.24
CA PHE A 118 -10.97 -0.78 -2.24
C PHE A 118 -10.24 0.39 -1.58
N PHE A 119 -10.03 0.29 -0.29
CA PHE A 119 -9.13 1.19 0.43
C PHE A 119 -8.03 0.39 1.10
N HIS A 120 -6.78 0.76 0.85
CA HIS A 120 -5.62 0.19 1.52
C HIS A 120 -4.84 1.31 2.18
N ALA A 121 -4.83 1.34 3.50
CA ALA A 121 -4.21 2.41 4.26
C ALA A 121 -2.67 2.39 4.19
N GLY A 122 -2.03 1.24 3.91
CA GLY A 122 -0.62 1.08 4.21
C GLY A 122 -0.39 1.44 5.67
N ASP A 123 0.57 2.32 5.94
CA ASP A 123 0.84 2.84 7.28
C ASP A 123 0.18 4.21 7.57
N LEU A 124 -0.88 4.55 6.84
CA LEU A 124 -1.73 5.68 7.21
C LEU A 124 -2.59 5.31 8.43
N ASN A 125 -2.18 5.78 9.62
CA ASN A 125 -2.87 5.51 10.88
C ASN A 125 -2.75 6.69 11.85
N ASP A 126 -3.60 6.70 12.90
CA ASP A 126 -3.50 7.59 14.06
C ASP A 126 -2.43 7.04 15.03
N TRP A 127 -1.15 7.18 14.62
CA TRP A 127 -0.04 6.69 15.42
C TRP A 127 0.12 7.50 16.69
N THR A 128 -0.22 6.93 17.82
CA THR A 128 0.02 7.49 19.16
C THR A 128 0.96 6.59 19.93
N TRP A 129 2.02 7.18 20.47
CA TRP A 129 3.05 6.44 21.18
C TRP A 129 3.20 6.92 22.61
N GLU A 130 3.26 6.00 23.56
CA GLU A 130 3.59 6.31 24.94
C GLU A 130 4.95 7.01 24.98
N GLY A 131 5.04 8.12 25.70
CA GLY A 131 6.28 8.90 25.82
C GLY A 131 6.57 9.88 24.68
N ALA A 132 5.86 9.88 23.56
CA ALA A 132 6.04 10.86 22.49
C ALA A 132 5.52 12.26 22.85
N GLY A 133 4.60 12.35 23.81
CA GLY A 133 4.00 13.59 24.30
C GLY A 133 2.84 14.11 23.43
N ASP A 134 1.98 14.92 24.04
CA ASP A 134 0.72 15.38 23.44
C ASP A 134 0.90 16.16 22.15
N LEU A 135 1.99 16.92 22.02
CA LEU A 135 2.23 17.71 20.82
C LEU A 135 2.46 16.82 19.58
N ILE A 136 3.27 15.77 19.73
CA ILE A 136 3.60 14.83 18.63
C ILE A 136 2.38 13.98 18.31
N ASN A 137 1.79 13.34 19.30
CA ASN A 137 0.59 12.52 19.12
C ASN A 137 -0.59 13.34 18.57
N GLY A 138 -0.79 14.57 19.07
CA GLY A 138 -1.84 15.46 18.56
C GLY A 138 -1.61 15.91 17.10
N ARG A 139 -0.36 16.08 16.66
CA ARG A 139 -0.03 16.35 15.26
C ARG A 139 -0.36 15.13 14.38
N MET A 140 0.10 13.96 14.77
CA MET A 140 -0.14 12.70 14.07
C MET A 140 -1.64 12.46 13.88
N ARG A 141 -2.42 12.60 14.94
CA ARG A 141 -3.89 12.49 14.92
C ARG A 141 -4.54 13.46 13.95
N ARG A 142 -4.12 14.72 13.92
CA ARG A 142 -4.65 15.71 12.96
C ARG A 142 -4.30 15.38 11.53
N GLU A 143 -3.08 14.96 11.26
CA GLU A 143 -2.62 14.56 9.93
C GLU A 143 -3.42 13.36 9.41
N TYR A 144 -3.56 12.31 10.22
CA TYR A 144 -4.37 11.15 9.92
C TYR A 144 -5.82 11.53 9.58
N ARG A 145 -6.49 12.22 10.48
CA ARG A 145 -7.90 12.63 10.31
C ARG A 145 -8.11 13.53 9.09
N THR A 146 -7.14 14.34 8.76
CA THR A 146 -7.17 15.18 7.54
C THR A 146 -7.16 14.33 6.28
N GLN A 147 -6.43 13.23 6.27
CA GLN A 147 -6.40 12.34 5.11
C GLN A 147 -7.68 11.50 5.03
N ILE A 148 -8.13 10.89 6.13
CA ILE A 148 -9.32 10.03 6.15
C ILE A 148 -10.58 10.81 5.76
N LYS A 149 -10.74 12.06 6.20
CA LYS A 149 -11.88 12.92 5.79
C LYS A 149 -12.03 13.09 4.27
N LYS A 150 -10.98 12.86 3.47
CA LYS A 150 -11.08 12.89 2.00
C LYS A 150 -11.86 11.70 1.44
N LEU A 151 -12.09 10.67 2.25
CA LEU A 151 -12.88 9.49 1.91
C LEU A 151 -14.36 9.65 2.26
N ALA A 152 -14.73 10.71 2.99
CA ALA A 152 -16.12 10.95 3.41
C ALA A 152 -17.09 10.89 2.22
N GLY A 153 -18.11 10.06 2.34
CA GLY A 153 -19.13 9.86 1.31
C GLY A 153 -18.68 9.06 0.09
N LYS A 154 -17.44 8.57 0.03
CA LYS A 154 -16.99 7.65 -1.02
C LYS A 154 -17.43 6.22 -0.67
N PRO A 155 -17.92 5.44 -1.65
CA PRO A 155 -18.19 4.04 -1.42
C PRO A 155 -16.88 3.28 -1.18
N ILE A 156 -16.87 2.38 -0.20
CA ILE A 156 -15.75 1.46 0.07
C ILE A 156 -16.33 0.07 0.32
N ASN A 157 -16.04 -0.87 -0.59
CA ASN A 157 -16.52 -2.24 -0.45
C ASN A 157 -15.62 -3.09 0.44
N LEU A 158 -14.31 -2.81 0.43
CA LEU A 158 -13.33 -3.50 1.26
C LEU A 158 -12.22 -2.52 1.66
N ALA A 159 -11.90 -2.49 2.95
CA ALA A 159 -10.81 -1.69 3.50
C ALA A 159 -9.80 -2.53 4.26
N PHE A 160 -8.52 -2.19 4.11
CA PHE A 160 -7.41 -2.69 4.91
C PHE A 160 -6.85 -1.51 5.70
N VAL A 161 -7.03 -1.53 7.01
CA VAL A 161 -6.58 -0.47 7.92
C VAL A 161 -5.70 -1.06 9.02
N PRO A 162 -4.63 -0.38 9.44
CA PRO A 162 -3.76 -0.88 10.49
C PRO A 162 -4.45 -0.83 11.86
N MET A 163 -4.17 -1.84 12.66
CA MET A 163 -4.49 -1.88 14.08
C MET A 163 -3.26 -2.45 14.80
N ASP A 164 -2.54 -1.63 15.54
CA ASP A 164 -1.27 -2.01 16.14
C ASP A 164 -1.36 -2.12 17.66
N PRO A 165 -1.25 -3.34 18.23
CA PRO A 165 -1.32 -3.55 19.67
C PRO A 165 -0.25 -2.80 20.49
N ARG A 166 0.85 -2.35 19.85
CA ARG A 166 1.89 -1.55 20.50
C ARG A 166 1.39 -0.18 20.93
N GLN A 167 0.28 0.31 20.36
CA GLN A 167 -0.37 1.55 20.77
C GLN A 167 -1.20 1.44 22.05
N GLY A 168 -1.31 0.24 22.63
CA GLY A 168 -2.04 0.01 23.88
C GLY A 168 -3.52 0.43 23.78
N ALA A 169 -3.97 1.36 24.62
CA ALA A 169 -5.37 1.80 24.65
C ALA A 169 -5.81 2.54 23.37
N ASP A 170 -4.88 3.08 22.59
CA ASP A 170 -5.16 3.83 21.36
C ASP A 170 -5.12 2.95 20.09
N GLN A 171 -4.92 1.62 20.20
CA GLN A 171 -4.74 0.72 19.06
C GLN A 171 -5.87 0.76 18.02
N GLU A 172 -7.10 1.04 18.45
CA GLU A 172 -8.30 1.08 17.59
C GLU A 172 -8.65 2.49 17.13
N SER A 173 -7.98 3.52 17.66
CA SER A 173 -8.31 4.93 17.46
C SER A 173 -8.36 5.34 15.96
N GLY A 174 -7.45 4.82 15.15
CA GLY A 174 -7.44 5.06 13.71
C GLY A 174 -8.61 4.38 13.01
N MET A 175 -8.86 3.11 13.31
CA MET A 175 -9.96 2.33 12.73
C MET A 175 -11.32 2.93 13.10
N ASP A 176 -11.53 3.29 14.36
CA ASP A 176 -12.78 3.90 14.83
C ASP A 176 -13.09 5.18 14.06
N PHE A 177 -12.11 6.06 13.93
CA PHE A 177 -12.30 7.29 13.17
C PHE A 177 -12.57 7.05 11.67
N PHE A 178 -11.95 6.03 11.08
CA PHE A 178 -12.22 5.64 9.70
C PHE A 178 -13.66 5.15 9.53
N LEU A 179 -14.17 4.33 10.46
CA LEU A 179 -15.53 3.79 10.41
C LEU A 179 -16.61 4.86 10.63
N GLU A 180 -16.29 5.95 11.35
CA GLU A 180 -17.19 7.09 11.59
C GLU A 180 -17.25 8.07 10.39
N THR A 181 -16.31 7.97 9.43
CA THR A 181 -16.18 8.92 8.33
C THR A 181 -16.93 8.47 7.08
#